data_e1d7eec64b14ea55b9d8066deefa0b99
#
_entry.id   e1d7eec64b14ea55b9d8066deefa0b99
#
_cell.length_a   1.000
_cell.length_b   1.000
_cell.length_c   1.000
_cell.angle_alpha   90.00
_cell.angle_beta   90.00
_cell.angle_gamma   90.00
#
_symmetry.space_group_name_H-M   'P 1'
#
loop_
_entity.id
_entity.type
_entity.pdbx_description
1 polymer ?
#
loop_
_entity_poly.entity_id
_entity_poly.type
_entity_poly.pdbx_seq_one_letter_code
_entity_poly.pdbx_strand_id
1 'polypeptide(L)'
;MKSDKNILMKIHSKVILCKILGLLPERNLLILIKYNKIYKGNTGLNLDNYKNYYERIEIDIFPKEGIFGKILNLENSEISKNISIYFNNNKISTKKTDITENDAVKNIKIVLDNNIVTLSRLFLNCICLEKIKIKKCNNDKITDTSSMFEGCCNLKELDLTKFNTENISDMRHMFDGCTSLKKIDISNFNTNNVKYISFMFSECESLEELNLSNFNTNNVTQRTFLFYKCLSLKKIVLPNNKKPAPFDEDNIYLWNLTNNYII
;
A
#
# COMPACT_ATOMS: atom_id res chain seq x y z
N MET A 1 -35.06 7.95 15.36
CA MET A 1 -34.85 7.25 14.06
C MET A 1 -35.68 7.76 12.87
N LYS A 2 -36.84 8.42 13.04
CA LYS A 2 -37.60 9.01 11.91
C LYS A 2 -37.05 10.36 11.43
N SER A 3 -36.37 11.15 12.29
CA SER A 3 -35.81 12.46 11.93
C SER A 3 -34.57 12.37 11.04
N ASP A 4 -33.73 11.34 11.23
CA ASP A 4 -32.43 11.23 10.56
C ASP A 4 -32.57 10.78 9.10
N LYS A 5 -33.65 10.03 8.78
CA LYS A 5 -33.97 9.66 7.40
C LYS A 5 -34.25 10.86 6.49
N ASN A 6 -34.79 11.96 7.05
CA ASN A 6 -35.15 13.15 6.30
C ASN A 6 -33.95 14.05 5.94
N ILE A 7 -32.88 14.02 6.72
CA ILE A 7 -31.69 14.85 6.46
C ILE A 7 -30.89 14.32 5.28
N LEU A 8 -30.66 13.02 5.22
CA LEU A 8 -29.93 12.40 4.10
C LEU A 8 -30.67 12.52 2.78
N MET A 9 -32.02 12.54 2.79
CA MET A 9 -32.83 12.74 1.57
C MET A 9 -32.70 14.14 0.96
N LYS A 10 -32.21 15.14 1.70
CA LYS A 10 -32.01 16.52 1.22
C LYS A 10 -30.61 16.75 0.63
N ILE A 11 -29.72 15.77 0.69
CA ILE A 11 -28.37 15.92 0.17
C ILE A 11 -28.36 15.59 -1.33
N HIS A 12 -28.36 16.64 -2.14
CA HIS A 12 -28.30 16.51 -3.61
C HIS A 12 -26.87 16.29 -4.15
N SER A 13 -25.83 16.53 -3.35
CA SER A 13 -24.45 16.34 -3.79
C SER A 13 -24.00 14.90 -3.63
N LYS A 14 -23.74 14.23 -4.77
CA LYS A 14 -23.21 12.87 -4.82
C LYS A 14 -21.90 12.71 -4.00
N VAL A 15 -21.03 13.73 -4.05
CA VAL A 15 -19.74 13.74 -3.35
C VAL A 15 -19.93 13.82 -1.83
N ILE A 16 -20.85 14.68 -1.37
CA ILE A 16 -21.14 14.84 0.06
C ILE A 16 -21.78 13.55 0.60
N LEU A 17 -22.72 12.98 -0.15
CA LEU A 17 -23.39 11.75 0.23
C LEU A 17 -22.39 10.58 0.32
N CYS A 18 -21.47 10.43 -0.63
CA CYS A 18 -20.42 9.42 -0.57
C CYS A 18 -19.49 9.60 0.64
N LYS A 19 -19.16 10.85 1.02
CA LYS A 19 -18.35 11.12 2.23
C LYS A 19 -19.09 10.75 3.51
N ILE A 20 -20.38 11.09 3.61
CA ILE A 20 -21.20 10.75 4.79
C ILE A 20 -21.39 9.22 4.87
N LEU A 21 -21.66 8.59 3.74
CA LEU A 21 -21.82 7.14 3.67
C LEU A 21 -20.53 6.41 4.02
N GLY A 22 -19.34 6.94 3.64
CA GLY A 22 -18.04 6.40 4.03
C GLY A 22 -17.72 6.47 5.53
N LEU A 23 -18.49 7.23 6.31
CA LEU A 23 -18.40 7.27 7.77
C LEU A 23 -19.28 6.21 8.47
N LEU A 24 -20.17 5.55 7.73
CA LEU A 24 -21.04 4.51 8.29
C LEU A 24 -20.34 3.15 8.24
N PRO A 25 -20.56 2.29 9.25
CA PRO A 25 -20.14 0.90 9.17
C PRO A 25 -20.69 0.25 7.90
N GLU A 26 -19.86 -0.51 7.19
CA GLU A 26 -20.16 -1.11 5.89
C GLU A 26 -21.51 -1.84 5.86
N ARG A 27 -21.82 -2.59 6.94
CA ARG A 27 -23.08 -3.30 7.11
C ARG A 27 -24.31 -2.39 7.07
N ASN A 28 -24.23 -1.22 7.70
CA ASN A 28 -25.33 -0.26 7.75
C ASN A 28 -25.54 0.43 6.41
N LEU A 29 -24.47 0.61 5.69
CA LEU A 29 -24.47 1.21 4.37
C LEU A 29 -25.06 0.30 3.30
N LEU A 30 -24.68 -0.98 3.28
CA LEU A 30 -25.26 -1.98 2.39
C LEU A 30 -26.77 -2.08 2.60
N ILE A 31 -27.25 -2.00 3.85
CA ILE A 31 -28.67 -1.96 4.18
C ILE A 31 -29.35 -0.71 3.60
N LEU A 32 -28.74 0.47 3.73
CA LEU A 32 -29.28 1.72 3.19
C LEU A 32 -29.40 1.68 1.65
N ILE A 33 -28.36 1.21 0.96
CA ILE A 33 -28.34 1.15 -0.50
C ILE A 33 -29.30 0.07 -1.03
N LYS A 34 -29.33 -1.11 -0.38
CA LYS A 34 -30.16 -2.25 -0.81
C LYS A 34 -31.65 -2.00 -0.67
N TYR A 35 -32.06 -1.32 0.40
CA TYR A 35 -33.49 -1.17 0.75
C TYR A 35 -34.09 0.19 0.42
N ASN A 36 -33.31 1.17 -0.01
CA ASN A 36 -33.83 2.52 -0.28
C ASN A 36 -33.86 2.85 -1.77
N LYS A 37 -35.00 2.49 -2.42
CA LYS A 37 -35.26 2.81 -3.84
C LYS A 37 -35.18 4.32 -4.15
N ILE A 38 -35.46 5.19 -3.15
CA ILE A 38 -35.42 6.65 -3.29
C ILE A 38 -33.98 7.14 -3.48
N TYR A 39 -33.00 6.55 -2.77
CA TYR A 39 -31.59 6.87 -2.95
C TYR A 39 -31.08 6.51 -4.33
N LYS A 40 -31.52 5.37 -4.86
CA LYS A 40 -31.13 4.91 -6.20
C LYS A 40 -31.65 5.83 -7.31
N GLY A 41 -32.87 6.38 -7.13
CA GLY A 41 -33.51 7.26 -8.12
C GLY A 41 -32.94 8.69 -8.13
N ASN A 42 -32.74 9.30 -6.95
CA ASN A 42 -32.41 10.72 -6.86
C ASN A 42 -30.91 11.03 -6.95
N THR A 43 -30.03 10.07 -6.67
CA THR A 43 -28.57 10.28 -6.63
C THR A 43 -27.82 9.57 -7.77
N GLY A 44 -28.47 8.68 -8.51
CA GLY A 44 -27.82 7.79 -9.48
C GLY A 44 -26.74 6.89 -8.83
N LEU A 45 -26.66 6.86 -7.50
CA LEU A 45 -25.75 6.00 -6.76
C LEU A 45 -26.31 4.59 -6.74
N ASN A 46 -25.59 3.67 -7.37
CA ASN A 46 -25.80 2.23 -7.22
C ASN A 46 -24.71 1.63 -6.33
N LEU A 47 -24.85 0.37 -6.02
CA LEU A 47 -23.90 -0.37 -5.19
C LEU A 47 -22.49 -0.35 -5.79
N ASP A 48 -22.37 -0.43 -7.13
CA ASP A 48 -21.10 -0.45 -7.83
C ASP A 48 -20.40 0.91 -7.75
N ASN A 49 -21.13 2.01 -7.89
CA ASN A 49 -20.57 3.35 -7.71
C ASN A 49 -20.04 3.57 -6.29
N TYR A 50 -20.71 2.99 -5.30
CA TYR A 50 -20.23 3.05 -3.91
C TYR A 50 -18.99 2.19 -3.72
N LYS A 51 -19.01 0.94 -4.18
CA LYS A 51 -17.86 0.05 -4.13
C LYS A 51 -16.64 0.70 -4.78
N ASN A 52 -16.80 1.24 -5.99
CA ASN A 52 -15.75 1.97 -6.69
C ASN A 52 -15.17 3.13 -5.87
N TYR A 53 -16.02 3.86 -5.15
CA TYR A 53 -15.55 4.95 -4.30
C TYR A 53 -14.88 4.43 -3.02
N TYR A 54 -15.44 3.40 -2.38
CA TYR A 54 -14.99 2.88 -1.10
C TYR A 54 -13.73 2.03 -1.24
N GLU A 55 -13.67 1.16 -2.22
CA GLU A 55 -12.58 0.20 -2.44
C GLU A 55 -11.39 0.78 -3.23
N ARG A 56 -11.50 1.99 -3.79
CA ARG A 56 -10.39 2.63 -4.50
C ARG A 56 -9.18 2.82 -3.60
N ILE A 57 -7.99 2.77 -4.21
CA ILE A 57 -6.74 3.04 -3.53
C ILE A 57 -6.33 4.49 -3.79
N GLU A 58 -5.96 5.21 -2.74
CA GLU A 58 -5.43 6.57 -2.83
C GLU A 58 -4.03 6.62 -2.23
N ILE A 59 -3.07 7.11 -3.03
CA ILE A 59 -1.66 7.19 -2.67
C ILE A 59 -1.19 8.62 -2.92
N ASP A 60 -0.58 9.24 -1.92
CA ASP A 60 0.15 10.50 -2.06
C ASP A 60 1.64 10.19 -2.16
N ILE A 61 2.30 10.83 -3.11
CA ILE A 61 3.73 10.69 -3.39
C ILE A 61 4.37 12.07 -3.34
N PHE A 62 5.57 12.13 -2.78
CA PHE A 62 6.40 13.32 -2.72
C PHE A 62 7.76 12.99 -3.34
N PRO A 63 8.04 13.53 -4.52
CA PRO A 63 9.31 13.33 -5.18
C PRO A 63 10.45 13.98 -4.39
N LYS A 64 11.64 13.43 -4.53
CA LYS A 64 12.87 14.01 -4.00
C LYS A 64 13.30 15.20 -4.86
N GLU A 65 13.56 16.31 -4.23
CA GLU A 65 14.01 17.52 -4.92
C GLU A 65 15.30 17.27 -5.73
N GLY A 66 15.31 17.75 -6.97
CA GLY A 66 16.45 17.61 -7.87
C GLY A 66 16.66 16.21 -8.46
N ILE A 67 15.77 15.25 -8.17
CA ILE A 67 15.81 13.93 -8.76
C ILE A 67 14.60 13.72 -9.65
N PHE A 68 14.85 13.37 -10.89
CA PHE A 68 13.81 13.20 -11.93
C PHE A 68 13.75 11.74 -12.39
N GLY A 69 12.66 11.37 -13.05
CA GLY A 69 12.49 10.04 -13.59
C GLY A 69 11.09 9.46 -13.37
N LYS A 70 10.98 8.16 -13.44
CA LYS A 70 9.72 7.45 -13.28
C LYS A 70 9.14 7.64 -11.88
N ILE A 71 7.84 7.93 -11.83
CA ILE A 71 7.02 7.96 -10.61
C ILE A 71 6.13 6.73 -10.48
N LEU A 72 5.96 5.99 -11.56
CA LEU A 72 5.16 4.77 -11.67
C LEU A 72 5.70 3.85 -12.76
N ASN A 73 5.56 2.56 -12.53
CA ASN A 73 5.71 1.55 -13.56
C ASN A 73 4.31 1.09 -14.03
N LEU A 74 3.95 1.39 -15.27
CA LEU A 74 2.67 1.02 -15.89
C LEU A 74 2.81 -0.08 -16.94
N GLU A 75 3.78 -0.97 -16.81
CA GLU A 75 3.88 -2.17 -17.67
C GLU A 75 2.66 -3.08 -17.50
N ASN A 76 2.00 -3.05 -16.34
CA ASN A 76 0.75 -3.75 -16.12
C ASN A 76 -0.41 -3.00 -16.78
N SER A 77 -0.99 -3.62 -17.83
CA SER A 77 -2.09 -3.04 -18.60
C SER A 77 -3.37 -2.84 -17.79
N GLU A 78 -3.59 -3.60 -16.74
CA GLU A 78 -4.75 -3.47 -15.84
C GLU A 78 -4.63 -2.18 -15.01
N ILE A 79 -3.46 -1.94 -14.41
CA ILE A 79 -3.19 -0.73 -13.65
C ILE A 79 -3.29 0.49 -14.57
N SER A 80 -2.69 0.44 -15.76
CA SER A 80 -2.67 1.58 -16.70
C SER A 80 -4.05 2.05 -17.14
N LYS A 81 -5.03 1.15 -17.20
CA LYS A 81 -6.43 1.48 -17.55
C LYS A 81 -7.23 2.04 -16.37
N ASN A 82 -6.88 1.66 -15.15
CA ASN A 82 -7.65 1.90 -13.93
C ASN A 82 -6.95 2.91 -12.98
N ILE A 83 -6.11 3.79 -13.52
CA ILE A 83 -5.32 4.77 -12.74
C ILE A 83 -5.62 6.21 -13.16
N SER A 84 -5.68 7.09 -12.17
CA SER A 84 -5.72 8.55 -12.35
C SER A 84 -4.57 9.19 -11.54
N ILE A 85 -3.80 10.07 -12.20
CA ILE A 85 -2.60 10.71 -11.63
C ILE A 85 -2.85 12.22 -11.61
N TYR A 86 -2.59 12.88 -10.49
CA TYR A 86 -2.79 14.30 -10.28
C TYR A 86 -1.52 14.93 -9.73
N PHE A 87 -0.99 15.94 -10.41
CA PHE A 87 0.18 16.71 -9.97
C PHE A 87 -0.25 17.97 -9.23
N ASN A 88 0.42 18.29 -8.11
CA ASN A 88 0.26 19.52 -7.34
C ASN A 88 -1.21 19.83 -6.96
N ASN A 89 -1.99 18.80 -6.61
CA ASN A 89 -3.42 18.90 -6.28
C ASN A 89 -4.31 19.43 -7.42
N ASN A 90 -3.85 19.37 -8.67
CA ASN A 90 -4.67 19.72 -9.82
C ASN A 90 -5.95 18.88 -9.85
N LYS A 91 -7.04 19.46 -10.40
CA LYS A 91 -8.32 18.76 -10.55
C LYS A 91 -8.35 17.87 -11.80
N ILE A 92 -7.42 18.10 -12.73
CA ILE A 92 -7.35 17.35 -14.00
C ILE A 92 -6.25 16.31 -13.86
N SER A 93 -6.58 15.06 -14.15
CA SER A 93 -5.61 13.96 -14.17
C SER A 93 -4.68 14.07 -15.39
N THR A 94 -3.46 13.61 -15.20
CA THR A 94 -2.46 13.45 -16.27
C THR A 94 -2.24 11.96 -16.58
N LYS A 95 -1.67 11.68 -17.74
CA LYS A 95 -1.18 10.35 -18.11
C LYS A 95 0.35 10.25 -17.97
N LYS A 96 1.00 11.30 -17.48
CA LYS A 96 2.44 11.36 -17.31
C LYS A 96 2.88 10.47 -16.16
N THR A 97 3.83 9.58 -16.41
CA THR A 97 4.34 8.58 -15.46
C THR A 97 5.79 8.84 -15.01
N ASP A 98 6.35 9.93 -15.50
CA ASP A 98 7.68 10.42 -15.15
C ASP A 98 7.64 11.92 -14.89
N ILE A 99 8.64 12.40 -14.17
CA ILE A 99 8.86 13.83 -13.93
C ILE A 99 10.22 14.22 -14.48
N THR A 100 10.27 15.43 -15.00
CA THR A 100 11.47 16.06 -15.58
C THR A 100 11.79 17.36 -14.84
N GLU A 101 12.95 17.94 -15.11
CA GLU A 101 13.37 19.22 -14.54
C GLU A 101 12.36 20.36 -14.77
N ASN A 102 11.64 20.30 -15.90
CA ASN A 102 10.65 21.31 -16.25
C ASN A 102 9.31 21.15 -15.52
N ASP A 103 9.11 20.04 -14.81
CA ASP A 103 7.90 19.77 -14.07
C ASP A 103 8.06 20.24 -12.61
N ALA A 104 7.59 21.39 -12.24
CA ALA A 104 7.63 21.88 -10.86
C ALA A 104 6.70 21.06 -9.94
N VAL A 105 6.91 19.73 -9.86
CA VAL A 105 6.06 18.80 -9.12
C VAL A 105 6.52 18.68 -7.67
N LYS A 106 5.65 19.05 -6.72
CA LYS A 106 5.89 18.93 -5.28
C LYS A 106 5.16 17.75 -4.66
N ASN A 107 4.00 17.42 -5.18
CA ASN A 107 3.21 16.26 -4.73
C ASN A 107 2.43 15.65 -5.89
N ILE A 108 2.20 14.36 -5.77
CA ILE A 108 1.48 13.57 -6.75
C ILE A 108 0.42 12.77 -6.01
N LYS A 109 -0.82 12.86 -6.45
CA LYS A 109 -1.89 11.98 -5.98
C LYS A 109 -2.20 10.94 -7.03
N ILE A 110 -2.20 9.68 -6.62
CA ILE A 110 -2.61 8.54 -7.43
C ILE A 110 -3.92 7.99 -6.88
N VAL A 111 -4.83 7.70 -7.79
CA VAL A 111 -6.08 7.01 -7.49
C VAL A 111 -6.18 5.80 -8.41
N LEU A 112 -6.28 4.62 -7.80
CA LEU A 112 -6.52 3.36 -8.50
C LEU A 112 -7.96 2.90 -8.21
N ASP A 113 -8.64 2.45 -9.25
CA ASP A 113 -10.02 1.96 -9.13
C ASP A 113 -10.07 0.60 -8.42
N ASN A 114 -11.26 0.20 -8.01
CA ASN A 114 -11.49 -1.03 -7.24
C ASN A 114 -11.34 -2.35 -8.04
N ASN A 115 -11.07 -2.27 -9.34
CA ASN A 115 -10.86 -3.45 -10.18
C ASN A 115 -9.43 -3.99 -10.12
N ILE A 116 -8.52 -3.28 -9.47
CA ILE A 116 -7.13 -3.68 -9.33
C ILE A 116 -7.03 -4.92 -8.42
N VAL A 117 -6.37 -5.95 -8.89
CA VAL A 117 -6.11 -7.20 -8.14
C VAL A 117 -4.64 -7.39 -7.78
N THR A 118 -3.74 -6.59 -8.37
CA THR A 118 -2.30 -6.60 -8.08
C THR A 118 -1.74 -5.19 -8.02
N LEU A 119 -0.80 -4.97 -7.10
CA LEU A 119 0.05 -3.78 -7.03
C LEU A 119 1.52 -4.13 -7.34
N SER A 120 1.74 -5.33 -7.89
CA SER A 120 3.08 -5.79 -8.26
C SER A 120 3.77 -4.76 -9.15
N ARG A 121 5.01 -4.43 -8.81
CA ARG A 121 5.89 -3.52 -9.55
C ARG A 121 5.39 -2.09 -9.73
N LEU A 122 4.36 -1.65 -8.97
CA LEU A 122 3.75 -0.32 -9.16
C LEU A 122 4.78 0.82 -9.12
N PHE A 123 5.75 0.74 -8.22
CA PHE A 123 6.83 1.72 -8.05
C PHE A 123 8.22 1.14 -8.35
N LEU A 124 8.30 0.06 -9.11
CA LEU A 124 9.57 -0.58 -9.45
C LEU A 124 10.56 0.43 -10.06
N ASN A 125 11.74 0.55 -9.43
CA ASN A 125 12.81 1.45 -9.85
C ASN A 125 12.42 2.94 -9.96
N CYS A 126 11.45 3.39 -9.15
CA CYS A 126 11.06 4.78 -9.07
C CYS A 126 12.02 5.56 -8.15
N ILE A 127 13.21 5.86 -8.65
CA ILE A 127 14.31 6.46 -7.88
C ILE A 127 14.04 7.91 -7.43
N CYS A 128 13.11 8.61 -8.08
CA CYS A 128 12.80 10.00 -7.73
C CYS A 128 11.86 10.13 -6.51
N LEU A 129 11.39 9.03 -5.93
CA LEU A 129 10.44 9.07 -4.82
C LEU A 129 11.17 9.17 -3.47
N GLU A 130 10.83 10.17 -2.66
CA GLU A 130 11.37 10.35 -1.31
C GLU A 130 10.38 9.92 -0.23
N LYS A 131 9.08 10.18 -0.46
CA LYS A 131 8.03 9.84 0.48
C LYS A 131 6.79 9.32 -0.22
N ILE A 132 6.22 8.24 0.31
CA ILE A 132 4.97 7.65 -0.15
C ILE A 132 4.03 7.48 1.05
N LYS A 133 2.76 7.84 0.87
CA LYS A 133 1.72 7.64 1.87
C LYS A 133 0.49 6.99 1.26
N ILE A 134 0.13 5.80 1.72
CA ILE A 134 -1.14 5.17 1.38
C ILE A 134 -2.24 5.80 2.23
N LYS A 135 -3.06 6.65 1.60
CA LYS A 135 -4.16 7.36 2.28
C LYS A 135 -5.38 6.49 2.48
N LYS A 136 -5.55 5.53 1.56
CA LYS A 136 -6.69 4.64 1.55
C LYS A 136 -6.37 3.40 0.73
N CYS A 137 -6.65 2.23 1.29
CA CYS A 137 -6.56 0.94 0.60
C CYS A 137 -7.56 -0.03 1.23
N ASN A 138 -8.82 0.06 0.82
CA ASN A 138 -9.89 -0.83 1.28
C ASN A 138 -10.21 -1.93 0.26
N ASN A 139 -9.36 -2.08 -0.76
CA ASN A 139 -9.54 -3.09 -1.79
C ASN A 139 -9.07 -4.46 -1.25
N ASP A 140 -10.01 -5.37 -1.07
CA ASP A 140 -9.79 -6.74 -0.59
C ASP A 140 -9.43 -7.74 -1.70
N LYS A 141 -9.40 -7.30 -2.96
CA LYS A 141 -9.07 -8.16 -4.11
C LYS A 141 -7.57 -8.27 -4.36
N ILE A 142 -6.75 -7.40 -3.72
CA ILE A 142 -5.31 -7.40 -3.94
C ILE A 142 -4.70 -8.64 -3.29
N THR A 143 -4.04 -9.45 -4.11
CA THR A 143 -3.38 -10.69 -3.69
C THR A 143 -1.87 -10.67 -3.90
N ASP A 144 -1.35 -9.69 -4.66
CA ASP A 144 0.05 -9.62 -5.07
C ASP A 144 0.60 -8.19 -4.96
N THR A 145 1.66 -8.04 -4.18
CA THR A 145 2.43 -6.80 -3.99
C THR A 145 3.92 -7.02 -4.25
N SER A 146 4.26 -8.08 -4.98
CA SER A 146 5.65 -8.39 -5.30
C SER A 146 6.33 -7.22 -5.99
N SER A 147 7.54 -6.90 -5.59
CA SER A 147 8.35 -5.81 -6.16
C SER A 147 7.69 -4.42 -6.13
N MET A 148 6.67 -4.21 -5.26
CA MET A 148 5.88 -2.95 -5.29
C MET A 148 6.74 -1.71 -5.13
N PHE A 149 7.78 -1.74 -4.29
CA PHE A 149 8.71 -0.63 -4.03
C PHE A 149 10.17 -1.01 -4.35
N GLU A 150 10.39 -2.11 -5.08
CA GLU A 150 11.73 -2.57 -5.41
C GLU A 150 12.52 -1.48 -6.14
N GLY A 151 13.77 -1.25 -5.70
CA GLY A 151 14.66 -0.24 -6.29
C GLY A 151 14.27 1.21 -6.03
N CYS A 152 13.34 1.49 -5.11
CA CYS A 152 13.05 2.86 -4.66
C CYS A 152 14.17 3.38 -3.74
N CYS A 153 15.38 3.52 -4.26
CA CYS A 153 16.59 3.75 -3.48
C CYS A 153 16.63 5.07 -2.70
N ASN A 154 15.86 6.08 -3.10
CA ASN A 154 15.77 7.37 -2.39
C ASN A 154 14.57 7.45 -1.43
N LEU A 155 13.76 6.38 -1.31
CA LEU A 155 12.59 6.38 -0.43
C LEU A 155 13.03 6.40 1.04
N LYS A 156 12.67 7.47 1.76
CA LYS A 156 13.01 7.68 3.18
C LYS A 156 11.81 7.46 4.10
N GLU A 157 10.62 7.82 3.64
CA GLU A 157 9.39 7.74 4.42
C GLU A 157 8.32 6.94 3.67
N LEU A 158 7.78 5.90 4.32
CA LEU A 158 6.74 5.05 3.77
C LEU A 158 5.64 4.82 4.81
N ASP A 159 4.49 5.46 4.61
CA ASP A 159 3.31 5.32 5.49
C ASP A 159 2.34 4.28 4.91
N LEU A 160 2.35 3.10 5.52
CA LEU A 160 1.51 1.95 5.18
C LEU A 160 0.36 1.72 6.18
N THR A 161 0.08 2.66 7.09
CA THR A 161 -0.91 2.48 8.16
C THR A 161 -2.33 2.22 7.68
N LYS A 162 -2.64 2.57 6.42
CA LYS A 162 -3.94 2.31 5.77
C LYS A 162 -3.87 1.23 4.68
N PHE A 163 -2.78 0.47 4.65
CA PHE A 163 -2.60 -0.59 3.66
C PHE A 163 -3.25 -1.88 4.13
N ASN A 164 -4.28 -2.33 3.41
CA ASN A 164 -4.91 -3.62 3.69
C ASN A 164 -4.10 -4.75 3.06
N THR A 165 -3.63 -5.69 3.88
CA THR A 165 -2.82 -6.83 3.45
C THR A 165 -3.53 -8.18 3.67
N GLU A 166 -4.81 -8.17 4.03
CA GLU A 166 -5.56 -9.36 4.48
C GLU A 166 -5.54 -10.52 3.46
N ASN A 167 -5.64 -10.21 2.16
CA ASN A 167 -5.69 -11.21 1.11
C ASN A 167 -4.40 -11.35 0.30
N ILE A 168 -3.32 -10.66 0.72
CA ILE A 168 -2.05 -10.73 0.02
C ILE A 168 -1.38 -12.08 0.27
N SER A 169 -0.94 -12.72 -0.81
CA SER A 169 -0.21 -13.98 -0.80
C SER A 169 1.24 -13.84 -1.23
N ASP A 170 1.58 -12.81 -2.00
CA ASP A 170 2.92 -12.57 -2.52
C ASP A 170 3.45 -11.19 -2.13
N MET A 171 4.54 -11.17 -1.36
CA MET A 171 5.27 -9.98 -0.92
C MET A 171 6.77 -10.06 -1.30
N ARG A 172 7.14 -10.91 -2.29
CA ARG A 172 8.55 -11.04 -2.71
C ARG A 172 9.08 -9.71 -3.22
N HIS A 173 10.31 -9.37 -2.84
CA HIS A 173 11.00 -8.15 -3.26
C HIS A 173 10.24 -6.85 -2.94
N MET A 174 9.24 -6.88 -2.05
CA MET A 174 8.35 -5.71 -1.86
C MET A 174 9.11 -4.42 -1.52
N PHE A 175 10.20 -4.51 -0.77
CA PHE A 175 11.06 -3.39 -0.37
C PHE A 175 12.53 -3.58 -0.77
N ASP A 176 12.81 -4.53 -1.65
CA ASP A 176 14.18 -4.84 -2.10
C ASP A 176 14.85 -3.60 -2.71
N GLY A 177 16.08 -3.30 -2.30
CA GLY A 177 16.80 -2.12 -2.79
C GLY A 177 16.25 -0.76 -2.29
N CYS A 178 15.39 -0.72 -1.27
CA CYS A 178 15.01 0.54 -0.60
C CYS A 178 16.14 1.04 0.31
N THR A 179 17.29 1.38 -0.30
CA THR A 179 18.56 1.62 0.41
C THR A 179 18.53 2.79 1.38
N SER A 180 17.65 3.80 1.19
CA SER A 180 17.52 4.97 2.08
C SER A 180 16.49 4.82 3.19
N LEU A 181 15.74 3.72 3.22
CA LEU A 181 14.65 3.51 4.17
C LEU A 181 15.21 3.10 5.54
N LYS A 182 15.15 4.00 6.53
CA LYS A 182 15.69 3.75 7.88
C LYS A 182 14.73 3.01 8.79
N LYS A 183 13.44 3.25 8.62
CA LYS A 183 12.36 2.68 9.44
C LYS A 183 11.15 2.35 8.58
N ILE A 184 10.46 1.30 8.93
CA ILE A 184 9.18 0.95 8.32
C ILE A 184 8.24 0.43 9.40
N ASP A 185 7.02 0.95 9.43
CA ASP A 185 5.95 0.43 10.31
C ASP A 185 5.02 -0.46 9.49
N ILE A 186 5.09 -1.75 9.79
CA ILE A 186 4.28 -2.82 9.22
C ILE A 186 3.49 -3.57 10.30
N SER A 187 3.28 -2.93 11.44
CA SER A 187 2.54 -3.50 12.58
C SER A 187 1.07 -3.83 12.26
N ASN A 188 0.51 -3.19 11.24
CA ASN A 188 -0.84 -3.45 10.74
C ASN A 188 -0.93 -4.57 9.69
N PHE A 189 0.20 -5.16 9.28
CA PHE A 189 0.17 -6.21 8.26
C PHE A 189 -0.48 -7.49 8.78
N ASN A 190 -1.51 -7.96 8.08
CA ASN A 190 -2.06 -9.29 8.24
C ASN A 190 -1.38 -10.23 7.24
N THR A 191 -0.53 -11.12 7.75
CA THR A 191 0.25 -12.05 6.90
C THR A 191 -0.29 -13.48 6.92
N ASN A 192 -1.53 -13.69 7.39
CA ASN A 192 -2.12 -15.03 7.49
C ASN A 192 -2.20 -15.76 6.15
N ASN A 193 -2.35 -15.04 5.04
CA ASN A 193 -2.45 -15.62 3.71
C ASN A 193 -1.14 -15.57 2.91
N VAL A 194 -0.06 -15.00 3.48
CA VAL A 194 1.21 -14.81 2.79
C VAL A 194 1.95 -16.14 2.65
N LYS A 195 2.37 -16.42 1.41
CA LYS A 195 3.14 -17.62 1.03
C LYS A 195 4.57 -17.31 0.62
N TYR A 196 4.80 -16.13 0.07
CA TYR A 196 6.08 -15.77 -0.56
C TYR A 196 6.58 -14.45 -0.01
N ILE A 197 7.78 -14.44 0.62
CA ILE A 197 8.45 -13.28 1.20
C ILE A 197 9.94 -13.20 0.84
N SER A 198 10.42 -14.02 -0.13
CA SER A 198 11.82 -13.99 -0.52
C SER A 198 12.25 -12.60 -0.94
N PHE A 199 13.43 -12.17 -0.50
CA PHE A 199 14.01 -10.84 -0.78
C PHE A 199 13.18 -9.64 -0.31
N MET A 200 12.18 -9.83 0.56
CA MET A 200 11.24 -8.74 0.90
C MET A 200 11.92 -7.47 1.44
N PHE A 201 13.02 -7.60 2.17
CA PHE A 201 13.81 -6.50 2.72
C PHE A 201 15.27 -6.54 2.24
N SER A 202 15.58 -7.32 1.20
CA SER A 202 16.91 -7.39 0.64
C SER A 202 17.42 -6.00 0.26
N GLU A 203 18.72 -5.77 0.46
CA GLU A 203 19.38 -4.49 0.17
C GLU A 203 18.74 -3.23 0.80
N CYS A 204 17.97 -3.39 1.88
CA CYS A 204 17.54 -2.27 2.72
C CYS A 204 18.71 -1.80 3.61
N GLU A 205 19.75 -1.25 2.99
CA GLU A 205 21.04 -0.97 3.63
C GLU A 205 20.98 -0.04 4.83
N SER A 206 20.05 0.93 4.84
CA SER A 206 19.86 1.91 5.93
C SER A 206 18.88 1.47 7.00
N LEU A 207 18.19 0.33 6.85
CA LEU A 207 17.16 -0.12 7.78
C LEU A 207 17.80 -0.48 9.13
N GLU A 208 17.42 0.21 10.21
CA GLU A 208 18.05 0.06 11.53
C GLU A 208 17.29 -0.89 12.44
N GLU A 209 15.95 -0.85 12.37
CA GLU A 209 15.08 -1.68 13.22
C GLU A 209 13.89 -2.20 12.42
N LEU A 210 13.48 -3.44 12.72
CA LEU A 210 12.30 -4.06 12.10
C LEU A 210 11.50 -4.86 13.12
N ASN A 211 10.20 -4.60 13.20
CA ASN A 211 9.28 -5.33 14.05
C ASN A 211 8.38 -6.25 13.23
N LEU A 212 8.61 -7.57 13.35
CA LEU A 212 7.84 -8.63 12.70
C LEU A 212 6.98 -9.41 13.70
N SER A 213 6.77 -8.90 14.93
CA SER A 213 6.04 -9.64 15.99
C SER A 213 4.64 -10.07 15.56
N ASN A 214 4.01 -9.34 14.66
CA ASN A 214 2.67 -9.63 14.14
C ASN A 214 2.67 -10.55 12.90
N PHE A 215 3.85 -10.92 12.38
CA PHE A 215 3.94 -11.77 11.20
C PHE A 215 3.54 -13.19 11.52
N ASN A 216 2.51 -13.70 10.85
CA ASN A 216 2.20 -15.11 10.84
C ASN A 216 2.94 -15.78 9.67
N THR A 217 3.93 -16.62 10.00
CA THR A 217 4.77 -17.32 9.01
C THR A 217 4.33 -18.75 8.73
N ASN A 218 3.20 -19.20 9.28
CA ASN A 218 2.76 -20.58 9.18
C ASN A 218 2.51 -21.05 7.73
N ASN A 219 2.08 -20.13 6.87
CA ASN A 219 1.79 -20.40 5.46
C ASN A 219 2.95 -20.04 4.52
N VAL A 220 4.05 -19.49 5.05
CA VAL A 220 5.18 -19.05 4.24
C VAL A 220 5.97 -20.25 3.75
N THR A 221 6.10 -20.36 2.43
CA THR A 221 6.82 -21.45 1.73
C THR A 221 8.10 -20.98 1.05
N GLN A 222 8.22 -19.68 0.72
CA GLN A 222 9.43 -19.10 0.11
C GLN A 222 9.85 -17.85 0.89
N ARG A 223 11.10 -17.85 1.39
CA ARG A 223 11.62 -16.83 2.30
C ARG A 223 13.12 -16.58 2.18
N THR A 224 13.76 -17.05 1.11
CA THR A 224 15.20 -16.91 0.89
C THR A 224 15.61 -15.44 0.81
N PHE A 225 16.82 -15.13 1.29
CA PHE A 225 17.43 -13.80 1.21
C PHE A 225 16.59 -12.65 1.79
N LEU A 226 15.73 -12.93 2.80
CA LEU A 226 14.78 -11.96 3.36
C LEU A 226 15.45 -10.65 3.80
N PHE A 227 16.66 -10.70 4.35
CA PHE A 227 17.44 -9.57 4.87
C PHE A 227 18.83 -9.47 4.24
N TYR A 228 18.99 -9.96 3.01
CA TYR A 228 20.28 -9.90 2.34
C TYR A 228 20.77 -8.45 2.25
N LYS A 229 22.02 -8.18 2.64
CA LYS A 229 22.62 -6.84 2.67
C LYS A 229 21.88 -5.76 3.48
N CYS A 230 21.11 -6.10 4.49
CA CYS A 230 20.61 -5.13 5.47
C CYS A 230 21.72 -4.69 6.41
N LEU A 231 22.66 -3.88 5.93
CA LEU A 231 23.95 -3.60 6.59
C LEU A 231 23.83 -2.81 7.91
N SER A 232 22.76 -2.01 8.06
CA SER A 232 22.53 -1.16 9.24
C SER A 232 21.57 -1.79 10.26
N LEU A 233 21.05 -3.01 10.00
CA LEU A 233 20.01 -3.60 10.81
C LEU A 233 20.57 -4.05 12.19
N LYS A 234 20.10 -3.41 13.27
CA LYS A 234 20.57 -3.59 14.64
C LYS A 234 19.57 -4.36 15.50
N LYS A 235 18.27 -4.33 15.13
CA LYS A 235 17.22 -4.91 15.94
C LYS A 235 16.12 -5.51 15.09
N ILE A 236 15.78 -6.75 15.32
CA ILE A 236 14.61 -7.43 14.75
C ILE A 236 13.79 -8.00 15.89
N VAL A 237 12.49 -7.70 15.92
CA VAL A 237 11.53 -8.35 16.82
C VAL A 237 10.81 -9.42 16.01
N LEU A 238 10.99 -10.68 16.42
CA LEU A 238 10.42 -11.84 15.72
C LEU A 238 9.05 -12.24 16.30
N PRO A 239 8.22 -12.95 15.51
CA PRO A 239 6.98 -13.52 16.02
C PRO A 239 7.22 -14.49 17.17
N ASN A 240 6.38 -14.46 18.20
CA ASN A 240 6.43 -15.38 19.36
C ASN A 240 5.98 -16.83 19.02
N ASN A 241 5.96 -17.22 17.78
CA ASN A 241 5.57 -18.56 17.35
C ASN A 241 6.63 -19.58 17.82
N LYS A 242 6.18 -20.65 18.52
CA LYS A 242 7.00 -21.70 19.14
C LYS A 242 7.89 -22.54 18.20
N LYS A 243 7.87 -22.28 16.92
CA LYS A 243 8.89 -22.76 15.97
C LYS A 243 9.76 -21.55 15.64
N PRO A 244 11.09 -21.64 15.81
CA PRO A 244 11.95 -20.59 15.27
C PRO A 244 11.54 -20.43 13.82
N ALA A 245 11.12 -19.20 13.50
CA ALA A 245 10.86 -18.89 12.13
C ALA A 245 12.10 -19.32 11.37
N PRO A 246 11.94 -20.01 10.30
CA PRO A 246 13.05 -20.52 9.53
C PRO A 246 13.75 -19.36 8.83
N PHE A 247 14.59 -18.70 9.56
CA PHE A 247 15.62 -17.86 9.01
C PHE A 247 16.72 -18.83 8.60
N ASP A 248 16.66 -19.27 7.34
CA ASP A 248 17.60 -20.22 6.79
C ASP A 248 19.04 -19.69 6.84
N GLU A 249 19.99 -20.61 6.76
CA GLU A 249 21.45 -20.36 6.78
C GLU A 249 21.90 -19.32 5.75
N ASP A 250 21.15 -19.07 4.69
CA ASP A 250 21.39 -17.98 3.70
C ASP A 250 21.22 -16.56 4.29
N ASN A 251 20.63 -16.43 5.48
CA ASN A 251 20.57 -15.19 6.27
C ASN A 251 21.72 -15.10 7.30
N ILE A 252 22.72 -15.97 7.22
CA ILE A 252 23.89 -16.09 8.14
C ILE A 252 24.66 -14.77 8.29
N TYR A 253 24.60 -13.85 7.33
CA TYR A 253 25.19 -12.53 7.50
C TYR A 253 24.63 -11.78 8.72
N LEU A 254 23.38 -12.03 9.07
CA LEU A 254 22.77 -11.48 10.30
C LEU A 254 23.13 -12.28 11.55
N TRP A 255 23.28 -13.60 11.45
CA TRP A 255 23.69 -14.45 12.58
C TRP A 255 25.09 -14.10 13.11
N ASN A 256 26.02 -13.73 12.25
CA ASN A 256 27.38 -13.37 12.64
C ASN A 256 27.49 -11.98 13.28
N LEU A 257 26.48 -11.10 13.10
CA LEU A 257 26.39 -9.81 13.79
C LEU A 257 25.68 -9.92 15.15
N THR A 258 25.10 -11.09 15.52
CA THR A 258 24.05 -11.15 16.50
C THR A 258 24.33 -11.96 17.76
N ASN A 259 25.46 -11.77 18.40
CA ASN A 259 25.50 -12.10 19.84
C ASN A 259 24.73 -11.08 20.71
N ASN A 260 23.99 -10.13 20.12
CA ASN A 260 23.30 -9.06 20.85
C ASN A 260 21.83 -8.84 20.41
N TYR A 261 21.17 -9.77 19.72
CA TYR A 261 19.75 -9.60 19.42
C TYR A 261 18.87 -10.09 20.58
N ILE A 262 18.10 -9.16 21.11
CA ILE A 262 17.05 -9.44 22.09
C ILE A 262 15.92 -10.18 21.35
N ILE A 263 15.76 -11.46 21.72
CA ILE A 263 14.61 -12.31 21.40
C ILE A 263 13.38 -11.78 22.14
#